data_99503b8c9fbb0dbc4ddc61fcb8b4f89b
#
_entry.id   99503b8c9fbb0dbc4ddc61fcb8b4f89b
#
_cell.length_a   1.000
_cell.length_b   1.000
_cell.length_c   1.000
_cell.angle_alpha   90.00
_cell.angle_beta   90.00
_cell.angle_gamma   90.00
#
_symmetry.space_group_name_H-M   'P 1'
#
loop_
_entity.id
_entity.type
_entity.pdbx_description
1 polymer ?
#
loop_
_entity_poly.entity_id
_entity_poly.type
_entity_poly.pdbx_seq_one_letter_code
_entity_poly.pdbx_strand_id
1 'polypeptide(L)'
;ANFILERHIAGVGCLHKHAVVDTPYGICFADHRQVSLIRGTELSELSLLIRDTYQGLDLEVNRGALALGYHPLINNLVVNYSYDAVVMYAYNFDTQSWAKFTSFNNSGKFQSQFEISDDQELQSFSTRTNKVESLFRSNSNDSASVLLLKTKRYDFGLPEKFKRFTKLH
;
A
#
# COMPACT_ATOMS: atom_id res chain seq x y z
N ALA A 1 -2.39 21.92 30.23
CA ALA A 1 -1.54 20.83 29.77
C ALA A 1 -0.39 21.47 28.99
N ASN A 2 0.85 21.16 29.38
CA ASN A 2 2.03 21.62 28.65
C ASN A 2 2.35 20.57 27.60
N PHE A 3 2.34 20.97 26.33
CA PHE A 3 2.83 20.13 25.24
C PHE A 3 4.35 20.30 25.15
N ILE A 4 5.06 19.18 25.19
CA ILE A 4 6.51 19.13 25.01
C ILE A 4 6.78 18.53 23.64
N LEU A 5 7.46 19.27 22.76
CA LEU A 5 7.94 18.74 21.50
C LEU A 5 9.23 17.93 21.78
N GLU A 6 9.11 16.62 21.82
CA GLU A 6 10.26 15.75 22.13
C GLU A 6 11.25 15.63 20.98
N ARG A 7 10.73 15.60 19.73
CA ARG A 7 11.58 15.46 18.55
C ARG A 7 10.89 16.02 17.30
N HIS A 8 11.68 16.59 16.42
CA HIS A 8 11.30 16.98 15.07
C HIS A 8 12.17 16.24 14.05
N ILE A 9 11.53 15.53 13.10
CA ILE A 9 12.20 14.87 11.98
C ILE A 9 11.99 15.75 10.74
N ALA A 10 13.06 16.41 10.30
CA ALA A 10 12.98 17.29 9.15
C ALA A 10 12.85 16.52 7.83
N GLY A 11 12.13 17.06 6.88
CA GLY A 11 12.04 16.56 5.50
C GLY A 11 11.07 15.41 5.26
N VAL A 12 10.32 14.98 6.28
CA VAL A 12 9.22 14.01 6.15
C VAL A 12 7.95 14.55 6.78
N GLY A 13 6.82 14.21 6.22
CA GLY A 13 5.53 14.64 6.69
C GLY A 13 4.40 13.73 6.22
N CYS A 14 3.19 14.06 6.61
CA CYS A 14 1.98 13.38 6.18
C CYS A 14 1.20 14.28 5.22
N LEU A 15 0.75 13.74 4.08
CA LEU A 15 -0.01 14.51 3.09
C LEU A 15 -1.33 15.04 3.66
N HIS A 16 -2.06 14.20 4.36
CA HIS A 16 -3.32 14.55 5.02
C HIS A 16 -3.77 13.44 6.00
N LYS A 17 -4.88 13.65 6.67
CA LYS A 17 -5.38 12.78 7.76
C LYS A 17 -5.58 11.29 7.39
N HIS A 18 -5.83 10.96 6.12
CA HIS A 18 -6.01 9.57 5.68
C HIS A 18 -4.72 8.95 5.14
N ALA A 19 -3.64 9.72 5.08
CA ALA A 19 -2.31 9.25 4.69
C ALA A 19 -1.46 8.82 5.90
N VAL A 20 -2.11 8.42 6.98
CA VAL A 20 -1.49 7.88 8.20
C VAL A 20 -2.32 6.73 8.73
N VAL A 21 -1.65 5.70 9.22
CA VAL A 21 -2.29 4.55 9.86
C VAL A 21 -1.37 3.97 10.94
N ASP A 22 -1.99 3.56 12.05
CA ASP A 22 -1.30 2.83 13.10
C ASP A 22 -1.25 1.35 12.77
N THR A 23 -0.11 0.72 13.04
CA THR A 23 0.14 -0.70 12.79
C THR A 23 0.86 -1.31 13.99
N PRO A 24 0.87 -2.65 14.16
CA PRO A 24 1.66 -3.31 15.20
C PRO A 24 3.17 -3.05 15.09
N TYR A 25 3.63 -2.58 13.93
CA TYR A 25 5.05 -2.29 13.65
C TYR A 25 5.42 -0.84 13.95
N GLY A 26 4.45 0.03 14.14
CA GLY A 26 4.60 1.45 14.33
C GLY A 26 3.64 2.25 13.45
N ILE A 27 3.80 3.55 13.43
CA ILE A 27 2.94 4.45 12.64
C ILE A 27 3.48 4.53 11.21
N CYS A 28 2.65 4.13 10.26
CA CYS A 28 2.91 4.33 8.83
C CYS A 28 2.29 5.63 8.35
N PHE A 29 3.00 6.38 7.57
CA PHE A 29 2.50 7.61 6.97
C PHE A 29 3.10 7.82 5.58
N ALA A 30 2.42 8.63 4.78
CA ALA A 30 2.84 8.89 3.42
C ALA A 30 2.87 10.38 3.11
N ASP A 31 3.90 10.79 2.40
CA ASP A 31 4.01 12.10 1.77
C ASP A 31 4.07 11.97 0.24
N HIS A 32 4.35 13.07 -0.47
CA HIS A 32 4.44 13.06 -1.94
C HIS A 32 5.66 12.30 -2.48
N ARG A 33 6.62 11.95 -1.65
CA ARG A 33 7.87 11.32 -2.05
C ARG A 33 7.97 9.85 -1.65
N GLN A 34 7.39 9.51 -0.48
CA GLN A 34 7.63 8.20 0.11
C GLN A 34 6.53 7.76 1.07
N VAL A 35 6.48 6.46 1.31
CA VAL A 35 5.77 5.83 2.42
C VAL A 35 6.79 5.48 3.50
N SER A 36 6.53 5.91 4.71
CA SER A 36 7.45 5.80 5.84
C SER A 36 6.81 5.06 7.01
N LEU A 37 7.64 4.38 7.78
CA LEU A 37 7.31 3.78 9.06
C LEU A 37 8.13 4.45 10.16
N ILE A 38 7.46 4.91 11.20
CA ILE A 38 8.11 5.40 12.41
C ILE A 38 7.85 4.42 13.56
N ARG A 39 8.92 3.98 14.21
CA ARG A 39 8.89 3.13 15.38
C ARG A 39 9.71 3.78 16.49
N GLY A 40 9.05 4.30 17.51
CA GLY A 40 9.70 5.09 18.55
C GLY A 40 10.39 6.31 17.93
N THR A 41 11.71 6.31 17.89
CA THR A 41 12.52 7.39 17.30
C THR A 41 13.12 7.05 15.94
N GLU A 42 12.93 5.83 15.45
CA GLU A 42 13.47 5.36 14.18
C GLU A 42 12.49 5.61 13.05
N LEU A 43 13.01 6.14 11.95
CA LEU A 43 12.27 6.36 10.71
C LEU A 43 12.84 5.45 9.63
N SER A 44 11.98 4.69 8.97
CA SER A 44 12.33 3.81 7.86
C SER A 44 11.47 4.13 6.64
N GLU A 45 12.07 4.18 5.45
CA GLU A 45 11.33 4.27 4.21
C GLU A 45 10.90 2.88 3.74
N LEU A 46 9.59 2.66 3.63
CA LEU A 46 9.03 1.42 3.12
C LEU A 46 8.98 1.38 1.59
N SER A 47 8.78 2.53 0.95
CA SER A 47 8.59 2.65 -0.50
C SER A 47 9.85 2.57 -1.34
N LEU A 48 11.02 2.32 -0.74
CA LEU A 48 12.30 2.31 -1.45
C LEU A 48 12.31 1.46 -2.73
N LEU A 49 11.69 0.28 -2.69
CA LEU A 49 11.62 -0.64 -3.83
C LEU A 49 10.65 -0.21 -4.94
N ILE A 50 9.72 0.67 -4.63
CA ILE A 50 8.71 1.18 -5.58
C ILE A 50 8.81 2.71 -5.75
N ARG A 51 9.91 3.31 -5.30
CA ARG A 51 10.07 4.77 -5.22
C ARG A 51 9.71 5.48 -6.52
N ASP A 52 10.27 5.06 -7.63
CA ASP A 52 10.03 5.68 -8.94
C ASP A 52 8.56 5.59 -9.35
N THR A 53 7.94 4.44 -9.09
CA THR A 53 6.51 4.22 -9.39
C THR A 53 5.63 5.04 -8.46
N TYR A 54 5.99 5.14 -7.18
CA TYR A 54 5.25 5.92 -6.20
C TYR A 54 5.36 7.42 -6.48
N GLN A 55 6.54 7.93 -6.78
CA GLN A 55 6.78 9.33 -7.13
C GLN A 55 6.17 9.72 -8.48
N GLY A 56 5.87 8.75 -9.34
CA GLY A 56 5.10 8.94 -10.56
C GLY A 56 3.60 9.20 -10.34
N LEU A 57 3.09 9.06 -9.10
CA LEU A 57 1.74 9.46 -8.74
C LEU A 57 1.68 10.99 -8.60
N ASP A 58 0.65 11.60 -9.18
CA ASP A 58 0.45 13.06 -9.10
C ASP A 58 -0.14 13.48 -7.75
N LEU A 59 0.65 13.30 -6.69
CA LEU A 59 0.23 13.54 -5.31
C LEU A 59 0.29 15.01 -4.91
N GLU A 60 1.03 15.84 -5.62
CA GLU A 60 1.09 17.27 -5.33
C GLU A 60 -0.23 17.97 -5.63
N VAL A 61 -0.87 17.59 -6.73
CA VAL A 61 -2.17 18.13 -7.15
C VAL A 61 -3.32 17.39 -6.47
N ASN A 62 -3.18 16.08 -6.30
CA ASN A 62 -4.27 15.19 -5.86
C ASN A 62 -4.03 14.62 -4.44
N ARG A 63 -3.65 15.46 -3.51
CA ARG A 63 -3.30 15.06 -2.11
C ARG A 63 -4.37 14.23 -1.44
N GLY A 64 -5.64 14.56 -1.61
CA GLY A 64 -6.77 13.85 -1.01
C GLY A 64 -7.07 12.48 -1.62
N ALA A 65 -6.41 12.11 -2.72
CA ALA A 65 -6.63 10.83 -3.37
C ALA A 65 -5.83 9.66 -2.76
N LEU A 66 -4.88 9.95 -1.87
CA LEU A 66 -4.06 8.93 -1.22
C LEU A 66 -4.67 8.54 0.12
N ALA A 67 -4.78 7.24 0.38
CA ALA A 67 -5.16 6.72 1.69
C ALA A 67 -4.30 5.53 2.09
N LEU A 68 -4.01 5.43 3.37
CA LEU A 68 -3.36 4.27 3.98
C LEU A 68 -4.36 3.47 4.80
N GLY A 69 -4.22 2.15 4.76
CA GLY A 69 -4.93 1.21 5.62
C GLY A 69 -4.03 0.05 6.00
N TYR A 70 -4.26 -0.55 7.15
CA TYR A 70 -3.56 -1.75 7.57
C TYR A 70 -4.54 -2.91 7.64
N HIS A 71 -4.22 -4.02 6.97
CA HIS A 71 -5.03 -5.24 7.00
C HIS A 71 -4.41 -6.26 7.96
N PRO A 72 -4.97 -6.44 9.16
CA PRO A 72 -4.34 -7.24 10.20
C PRO A 72 -4.24 -8.72 9.87
N LEU A 73 -5.25 -9.31 9.20
CA LEU A 73 -5.28 -10.74 8.91
C LEU A 73 -4.18 -11.21 7.93
N ILE A 74 -3.76 -10.36 7.02
CA ILE A 74 -2.74 -10.67 6.00
C ILE A 74 -1.47 -9.86 6.19
N ASN A 75 -1.40 -9.08 7.27
CA ASN A 75 -0.24 -8.28 7.66
C ASN A 75 0.25 -7.32 6.58
N ASN A 76 -0.69 -6.66 5.91
CA ASN A 76 -0.41 -5.77 4.79
C ASN A 76 -0.74 -4.31 5.10
N LEU A 77 0.21 -3.42 4.82
CA LEU A 77 -0.06 -2.01 4.64
C LEU A 77 -0.60 -1.79 3.23
N VAL A 78 -1.78 -1.21 3.13
CA VAL A 78 -2.43 -0.88 1.86
C VAL A 78 -2.28 0.60 1.59
N VAL A 79 -1.81 0.93 0.40
CA VAL A 79 -1.68 2.29 -0.12
C VAL A 79 -2.58 2.42 -1.32
N ASN A 80 -3.66 3.14 -1.17
CA ASN A 80 -4.65 3.35 -2.22
C ASN A 80 -4.51 4.75 -2.82
N TYR A 81 -4.43 4.83 -4.14
CA TYR A 81 -4.47 6.07 -4.90
C TYR A 81 -5.69 6.04 -5.83
N SER A 82 -6.65 6.91 -5.56
CA SER A 82 -8.00 6.84 -6.15
C SER A 82 -8.28 7.88 -7.24
N TYR A 83 -7.27 8.60 -7.76
CA TYR A 83 -7.50 9.73 -8.68
C TYR A 83 -7.89 9.27 -10.09
N ASP A 84 -6.99 8.81 -10.93
CA ASP A 84 -7.27 8.53 -12.36
C ASP A 84 -7.45 7.06 -12.69
N ALA A 85 -6.69 6.23 -12.05
CA ALA A 85 -6.83 4.79 -12.14
C ALA A 85 -6.82 4.25 -10.73
N VAL A 86 -7.63 3.23 -10.48
CA VAL A 86 -7.56 2.55 -9.19
C VAL A 86 -6.22 1.83 -9.13
N VAL A 87 -5.25 2.49 -8.52
CA VAL A 87 -3.94 1.90 -8.25
C VAL A 87 -3.84 1.69 -6.76
N MET A 88 -3.68 0.44 -6.39
CA MET A 88 -3.45 0.04 -5.00
C MET A 88 -2.12 -0.68 -4.90
N TYR A 89 -1.35 -0.32 -3.90
CA TYR A 89 -0.14 -1.04 -3.53
C TYR A 89 -0.36 -1.69 -2.18
N ALA A 90 0.18 -2.87 -1.98
CA ALA A 90 0.22 -3.52 -0.69
C ALA A 90 1.65 -3.89 -0.32
N TYR A 91 2.07 -3.47 0.85
CA TYR A 91 3.34 -3.86 1.46
C TYR A 91 3.08 -4.92 2.51
N ASN A 92 3.64 -6.09 2.33
CA ASN A 92 3.55 -7.16 3.32
C ASN A 92 4.72 -7.06 4.31
N PHE A 93 4.42 -6.96 5.60
CA PHE A 93 5.44 -6.82 6.63
C PHE A 93 6.26 -8.08 6.87
N ASP A 94 5.70 -9.25 6.61
CA ASP A 94 6.39 -10.53 6.83
C ASP A 94 7.43 -10.80 5.74
N THR A 95 7.07 -10.53 4.49
CA THR A 95 7.95 -10.76 3.33
C THR A 95 8.74 -9.52 2.91
N GLN A 96 8.42 -8.35 3.49
CA GLN A 96 9.00 -7.06 3.15
C GLN A 96 8.93 -6.75 1.64
N SER A 97 7.85 -7.13 1.02
CA SER A 97 7.65 -7.02 -0.42
C SER A 97 6.41 -6.19 -0.78
N TRP A 98 6.45 -5.60 -1.97
CA TRP A 98 5.35 -4.83 -2.53
C TRP A 98 4.61 -5.59 -3.61
N ALA A 99 3.29 -5.51 -3.60
CA ALA A 99 2.41 -5.93 -4.68
C ALA A 99 1.65 -4.72 -5.23
N LYS A 100 1.43 -4.67 -6.55
CA LYS A 100 0.62 -3.64 -7.20
C LYS A 100 -0.65 -4.27 -7.75
N PHE A 101 -1.78 -3.68 -7.43
CA PHE A 101 -3.10 -4.06 -7.92
C PHE A 101 -3.61 -2.97 -8.87
N THR A 102 -3.85 -3.32 -10.13
CA THR A 102 -4.25 -2.36 -11.18
C THR A 102 -5.68 -2.51 -11.64
N SER A 103 -6.42 -3.48 -11.13
CA SER A 103 -7.77 -3.77 -11.57
C SER A 103 -8.59 -4.37 -10.45
N PHE A 104 -9.18 -3.51 -9.65
CA PHE A 104 -10.35 -3.92 -8.88
C PHE A 104 -11.57 -3.73 -9.78
N ASN A 105 -11.99 -4.80 -10.46
CA ASN A 105 -13.23 -4.87 -11.23
C ASN A 105 -13.61 -3.58 -11.97
N ASN A 106 -12.83 -3.22 -12.95
CA ASN A 106 -13.09 -2.32 -14.09
C ASN A 106 -13.79 -0.96 -13.87
N SER A 107 -14.19 -0.51 -12.69
CA SER A 107 -14.85 0.79 -12.60
C SER A 107 -15.13 1.36 -11.19
N GLY A 108 -14.71 0.73 -10.14
CA GLY A 108 -14.96 1.27 -8.79
C GLY A 108 -13.73 1.97 -8.23
N LYS A 109 -13.87 3.24 -7.87
CA LYS A 109 -12.86 3.93 -7.07
C LYS A 109 -13.17 3.68 -5.61
N PHE A 110 -12.21 3.17 -4.85
CA PHE A 110 -12.31 3.20 -3.40
C PHE A 110 -12.14 4.63 -2.92
N GLN A 111 -12.91 5.02 -1.93
CA GLN A 111 -12.73 6.31 -1.28
C GLN A 111 -11.41 6.33 -0.50
N SER A 112 -10.94 7.53 -0.20
CA SER A 112 -9.70 7.77 0.52
C SER A 112 -9.84 7.51 2.04
N GLN A 113 -10.55 6.46 2.42
CA GLN A 113 -10.71 6.09 3.82
C GLN A 113 -10.83 4.58 3.96
N PHE A 114 -10.11 4.05 4.94
CA PHE A 114 -10.17 2.66 5.34
C PHE A 114 -10.64 2.54 6.78
N GLU A 115 -11.37 1.47 7.05
CA GLU A 115 -11.81 1.08 8.39
C GLU A 115 -11.55 -0.41 8.58
N ILE A 116 -11.41 -0.82 9.83
CA ILE A 116 -11.26 -2.23 10.19
C ILE A 116 -12.59 -2.68 10.79
N SER A 117 -13.16 -3.75 10.24
CA SER A 117 -14.36 -4.37 10.78
C SER A 117 -14.09 -5.16 12.08
N ASP A 118 -15.15 -5.57 12.77
CA ASP A 118 -15.06 -6.44 13.94
C ASP A 118 -14.36 -7.78 13.63
N ASP A 119 -14.48 -8.26 12.39
CA ASP A 119 -13.81 -9.46 11.88
C ASP A 119 -12.35 -9.22 11.45
N GLN A 120 -11.79 -8.05 11.75
CA GLN A 120 -10.45 -7.61 11.39
C GLN A 120 -10.18 -7.54 9.87
N GLU A 121 -11.22 -7.43 9.07
CA GLU A 121 -11.11 -7.17 7.64
C GLU A 121 -10.93 -5.68 7.37
N LEU A 122 -10.05 -5.35 6.44
CA LEU A 122 -9.90 -3.98 5.96
C LEU A 122 -11.04 -3.66 4.99
N GLN A 123 -11.80 -2.63 5.30
CA GLN A 123 -12.95 -2.20 4.52
C GLN A 123 -12.75 -0.81 3.95
N SER A 124 -13.35 -0.55 2.80
CA SER A 124 -13.44 0.77 2.20
C SER A 124 -14.77 0.95 1.47
N PHE A 125 -15.21 2.19 1.35
CA PHE A 125 -16.40 2.51 0.58
C PHE A 125 -16.08 2.45 -0.92
N SER A 126 -16.85 1.67 -1.67
CA SER A 126 -16.76 1.59 -3.13
C SER A 126 -17.77 2.52 -3.77
N THR A 127 -17.29 3.44 -4.60
CA THR A 127 -18.17 4.35 -5.37
C THR A 127 -18.92 3.65 -6.48
N ARG A 128 -18.47 2.47 -6.87
CA ARG A 128 -19.14 1.65 -7.90
C ARG A 128 -20.43 1.05 -7.40
N THR A 129 -20.38 0.43 -6.24
CA THR A 129 -21.50 -0.30 -5.66
C THR A 129 -22.31 0.55 -4.70
N ASN A 130 -21.78 1.72 -4.31
CA ASN A 130 -22.28 2.56 -3.20
C ASN A 130 -22.39 1.76 -1.88
N LYS A 131 -21.45 0.87 -1.65
CA LYS A 131 -21.40 0.01 -0.45
C LYS A 131 -20.01 0.00 0.16
N VAL A 132 -19.96 -0.37 1.41
CA VAL A 132 -18.71 -0.74 2.07
C VAL A 132 -18.35 -2.15 1.60
N GLU A 133 -17.12 -2.31 1.13
CA GLU A 133 -16.58 -3.57 0.62
C GLU A 133 -15.33 -3.93 1.41
N SER A 134 -15.21 -5.22 1.76
CA SER A 134 -14.00 -5.78 2.38
C SER A 134 -12.95 -6.02 1.30
N LEU A 135 -11.73 -5.56 1.57
CA LEU A 135 -10.59 -5.74 0.67
C LEU A 135 -9.94 -7.11 0.92
N PHE A 136 -9.49 -7.73 -0.15
CA PHE A 136 -8.78 -9.01 -0.11
C PHE A 136 -9.58 -10.18 0.47
N ARG A 137 -10.90 -10.07 0.55
CA ARG A 137 -11.75 -11.17 0.96
C ARG A 137 -11.76 -12.24 -0.12
N SER A 138 -11.45 -13.47 0.26
CA SER A 138 -11.63 -14.63 -0.61
C SER A 138 -13.11 -15.01 -0.68
N ASN A 139 -13.82 -14.51 -1.70
CA ASN A 139 -15.16 -14.98 -2.01
C ASN A 139 -15.07 -16.07 -3.09
N SER A 140 -15.64 -17.22 -2.82
CA SER A 140 -15.72 -18.36 -3.76
C SER A 140 -16.49 -18.05 -5.07
N ASN A 141 -17.09 -16.89 -5.18
CA ASN A 141 -17.86 -16.44 -6.33
C ASN A 141 -17.24 -15.28 -7.11
N ASP A 142 -16.07 -14.81 -6.72
CA ASP A 142 -15.37 -13.80 -7.51
C ASP A 142 -14.73 -14.45 -8.73
N SER A 143 -15.19 -14.04 -9.90
CA SER A 143 -14.48 -14.30 -11.15
C SER A 143 -13.02 -13.87 -10.98
N ALA A 144 -12.11 -14.80 -11.22
CA ALA A 144 -10.70 -14.72 -10.94
C ALA A 144 -10.09 -13.34 -11.24
N SER A 145 -9.66 -12.65 -10.20
CA SER A 145 -8.82 -11.46 -10.33
C SER A 145 -7.47 -11.91 -10.88
N VAL A 146 -7.06 -11.34 -12.01
CA VAL A 146 -5.74 -11.64 -12.56
C VAL A 146 -4.68 -10.98 -11.67
N LEU A 147 -4.02 -11.78 -10.85
CA LEU A 147 -2.85 -11.36 -10.12
C LEU A 147 -1.66 -11.28 -11.08
N LEU A 148 -1.25 -10.08 -11.46
CA LEU A 148 -0.01 -9.88 -12.20
C LEU A 148 1.14 -9.67 -11.21
N LEU A 149 1.84 -10.74 -10.87
CA LEU A 149 3.03 -10.68 -10.03
C LEU A 149 4.25 -10.40 -10.91
N LYS A 150 4.80 -9.19 -10.85
CA LYS A 150 6.11 -8.88 -11.43
C LYS A 150 7.17 -9.01 -10.35
N THR A 151 7.91 -10.09 -10.36
CA THR A 151 9.07 -10.25 -9.48
C THR A 151 10.26 -9.48 -10.03
N LYS A 152 11.19 -9.09 -9.15
CA LYS A 152 12.49 -8.56 -9.57
C LYS A 152 13.17 -9.57 -10.52
N ARG A 153 13.76 -9.04 -11.60
CA ARG A 153 14.54 -9.88 -12.50
C ARG A 153 15.78 -10.37 -11.76
N TYR A 154 15.77 -11.64 -11.39
CA TYR A 154 16.93 -12.28 -10.77
C TYR A 154 17.91 -12.70 -11.85
N ASP A 155 19.08 -12.13 -11.82
CA ASP A 155 20.21 -12.50 -12.71
C ASP A 155 21.13 -13.57 -12.11
N PHE A 156 20.93 -13.94 -10.84
CA PHE A 156 21.75 -14.88 -10.08
C PHE A 156 23.25 -14.52 -10.11
N GLY A 157 23.56 -13.21 -10.21
CA GLY A 157 24.93 -12.72 -10.29
C GLY A 157 25.64 -12.97 -11.65
N LEU A 158 24.92 -13.43 -12.66
CA LEU A 158 25.46 -13.74 -13.99
C LEU A 158 24.51 -13.19 -15.07
N PRO A 159 24.46 -11.87 -15.28
CA PRO A 159 23.48 -11.23 -16.14
C PRO A 159 23.58 -11.65 -17.63
N GLU A 160 24.78 -12.05 -18.07
CA GLU A 160 25.06 -12.35 -19.49
C GLU A 160 24.84 -13.81 -19.86
N LYS A 161 24.44 -14.68 -18.92
CA LYS A 161 24.24 -16.10 -19.21
C LYS A 161 22.78 -16.47 -19.37
N PHE A 162 22.45 -17.21 -20.42
CA PHE A 162 21.15 -17.84 -20.57
C PHE A 162 20.91 -18.83 -19.43
N LYS A 163 19.77 -18.68 -18.73
CA LYS A 163 19.36 -19.53 -17.63
C LYS A 163 18.14 -20.34 -18.04
N ARG A 164 18.27 -21.65 -17.99
CA ARG A 164 17.18 -22.59 -18.30
C ARG A 164 16.61 -23.15 -17.01
N PHE A 165 15.35 -22.84 -16.74
CA PHE A 165 14.61 -23.47 -15.65
C PHE A 165 13.98 -24.76 -16.17
N THR A 166 14.33 -25.90 -15.59
CA THR A 166 13.86 -27.23 -16.06
C THR A 166 12.65 -27.73 -15.28
N LYS A 167 12.31 -27.14 -14.13
CA LYS A 167 11.15 -27.56 -13.35
C LYS A 167 10.74 -26.44 -12.36
N LEU A 168 9.47 -26.10 -12.35
CA LEU A 168 8.78 -25.42 -11.26
C LEU A 168 7.97 -26.48 -10.49
N HIS A 169 8.24 -26.62 -9.21
CA HIS A 169 7.47 -27.45 -8.29
C HIS A 169 6.54 -26.58 -7.49
#